data_c1d43ea0f45671e1a8520ce0d13dbd44
#
_entry.id   c1d43ea0f45671e1a8520ce0d13dbd44
#
_cell.length_a   1.000
_cell.length_b   1.000
_cell.length_c   1.000
_cell.angle_alpha   90.00
_cell.angle_beta   90.00
_cell.angle_gamma   90.00
#
_symmetry.space_group_name_H-M   'P 1'
#
loop_
_entity.id
_entity.type
_entity.pdbx_description
1 polymer ?
#
loop_
_entity_poly.entity_id
_entity_poly.type
_entity_poly.pdbx_seq_one_letter_code
_entity_poly.pdbx_strand_id
1 'polypeptide(L)'
;MHQNWKEVWEDRAGGPHQESTLAQMMALDGMDSGFADTTENVWQQFVRHSAQKMGVYAGASIFEVGCGAGAYLYEYYKQGFRVGGLDSSATLLKHARDAMPSGEWFHGEACDLETLTRYDFVVSCGVFHYFPSLQYAQEVLKRMASKATTSVAVLDVPDRERWGDAMAARRSKVGEEEYDRRYKGL
;
A
#
# COMPACT_ATOMS: atom_id res chain seq x y z
N MET A 1 -20.81 5.88 12.79
CA MET A 1 -20.88 5.16 11.49
C MET A 1 -19.44 4.95 11.06
N HIS A 2 -18.98 3.72 11.04
CA HIS A 2 -17.66 3.43 10.47
C HIS A 2 -17.75 3.66 8.96
N GLN A 3 -16.95 4.59 8.46
CA GLN A 3 -16.81 4.80 7.03
C GLN A 3 -16.29 3.49 6.44
N ASN A 4 -16.94 3.01 5.37
CA ASN A 4 -16.53 1.77 4.73
C ASN A 4 -15.29 2.06 3.87
N TRP A 5 -14.10 1.86 4.44
CA TRP A 5 -12.81 2.10 3.76
C TRP A 5 -12.71 1.41 2.43
N LYS A 6 -13.37 0.25 2.29
CA LYS A 6 -13.40 -0.50 1.04
C LYS A 6 -14.05 0.30 -0.08
N GLU A 7 -15.18 0.97 0.22
CA GLU A 7 -15.85 1.84 -0.76
C GLU A 7 -14.95 3.01 -1.18
N VAL A 8 -14.25 3.63 -0.22
CA VAL A 8 -13.33 4.74 -0.51
C VAL A 8 -12.21 4.32 -1.46
N TRP A 9 -11.65 3.12 -1.29
CA TRP A 9 -10.58 2.61 -2.15
C TRP A 9 -11.12 2.05 -3.48
N GLU A 10 -12.32 1.46 -3.50
CA GLU A 10 -12.95 0.96 -4.72
C GLU A 10 -13.37 2.11 -5.66
N ASP A 11 -13.82 3.23 -5.11
CA ASP A 11 -14.28 4.40 -5.88
C ASP A 11 -13.12 5.30 -6.38
N ARG A 12 -11.87 4.98 -6.09
CA ARG A 12 -10.73 5.74 -6.58
C ARG A 12 -10.53 5.57 -8.08
N ALA A 13 -11.10 6.50 -8.82
CA ALA A 13 -10.85 6.67 -10.25
C ALA A 13 -9.71 7.66 -10.45
N GLY A 14 -8.51 7.27 -10.55
CA GLY A 14 -7.31 8.10 -10.73
C GLY A 14 -7.52 9.58 -11.05
N GLY A 15 -6.71 10.42 -10.45
CA GLY A 15 -6.69 11.87 -10.71
C GLY A 15 -6.38 12.23 -12.17
N PRO A 16 -6.23 13.52 -12.49
CA PRO A 16 -5.89 13.97 -13.84
C PRO A 16 -4.63 13.25 -14.34
N HIS A 17 -4.58 13.00 -15.65
CA HIS A 17 -3.46 12.29 -16.30
C HIS A 17 -2.10 12.75 -15.75
N GLN A 18 -1.40 11.85 -15.10
CA GLN A 18 -0.06 12.06 -14.61
C GLN A 18 0.96 11.78 -15.74
N GLU A 19 2.10 12.44 -15.70
CA GLU A 19 3.12 12.29 -16.74
C GLU A 19 3.77 10.91 -16.75
N SER A 20 3.83 10.22 -15.60
CA SER A 20 4.44 8.89 -15.48
C SER A 20 3.48 7.85 -14.90
N THR A 21 3.73 6.58 -15.22
CA THR A 21 3.00 5.44 -14.64
C THR A 21 3.13 5.40 -13.10
N LEU A 22 4.32 5.66 -12.57
CA LEU A 22 4.52 5.69 -11.12
C LEU A 22 3.71 6.80 -10.45
N ALA A 23 3.69 8.01 -11.02
CA ALA A 23 2.90 9.11 -10.49
C ALA A 23 1.40 8.79 -10.47
N GLN A 24 0.88 8.11 -11.51
CA GLN A 24 -0.51 7.64 -11.55
C GLN A 24 -0.79 6.63 -10.44
N MET A 25 0.07 5.63 -10.26
CA MET A 25 -0.07 4.64 -9.18
C MET A 25 -0.02 5.29 -7.80
N MET A 26 0.93 6.20 -7.57
CA MET A 26 1.04 6.96 -6.33
C MET A 26 -0.22 7.76 -6.03
N ALA A 27 -0.82 8.41 -7.04
CA ALA A 27 -2.08 9.14 -6.89
C ALA A 27 -3.23 8.20 -6.51
N LEU A 28 -3.36 7.05 -7.19
CA LEU A 28 -4.34 6.02 -6.89
C LEU A 28 -4.17 5.47 -5.47
N ASP A 29 -2.94 5.24 -5.02
CA ASP A 29 -2.60 4.76 -3.67
C ASP A 29 -2.65 5.88 -2.60
N GLY A 30 -3.19 7.06 -2.94
CA GLY A 30 -3.52 8.10 -1.98
C GLY A 30 -2.43 9.12 -1.68
N MET A 31 -1.32 9.11 -2.42
CA MET A 31 -0.22 10.05 -2.22
C MET A 31 -0.46 11.41 -2.85
N ASP A 32 -1.56 11.57 -3.60
CA ASP A 32 -2.04 12.83 -4.18
C ASP A 32 -2.82 13.72 -3.19
N SER A 33 -3.05 13.22 -1.97
CA SER A 33 -3.94 13.86 -0.99
C SER A 33 -3.42 15.21 -0.44
N GLY A 34 -2.34 15.74 -0.98
CA GLY A 34 -1.71 16.99 -0.52
C GLY A 34 -1.10 16.89 0.89
N PHE A 35 -0.99 15.67 1.40
CA PHE A 35 -0.66 15.36 2.77
C PHE A 35 0.82 15.42 3.05
N ALA A 36 1.62 14.87 2.13
CA ALA A 36 3.04 15.07 2.02
C ALA A 36 3.33 15.46 0.58
N ASP A 37 4.34 16.31 0.36
CA ASP A 37 4.85 16.55 -1.00
C ASP A 37 5.66 15.32 -1.43
N THR A 38 4.97 14.18 -1.55
CA THR A 38 5.59 12.90 -1.91
C THR A 38 5.80 12.88 -3.41
N THR A 39 6.96 13.36 -3.83
CA THR A 39 7.38 13.24 -5.24
C THR A 39 7.80 11.81 -5.56
N GLU A 40 7.81 11.44 -6.85
CA GLU A 40 8.33 10.14 -7.30
C GLU A 40 9.74 9.85 -6.75
N ASN A 41 10.61 10.85 -6.72
CA ASN A 41 11.97 10.69 -6.19
C ASN A 41 11.98 10.37 -4.69
N VAL A 42 11.15 11.03 -3.90
CA VAL A 42 11.01 10.74 -2.46
C VAL A 42 10.46 9.33 -2.26
N TRP A 43 9.44 8.94 -3.04
CA TRP A 43 8.87 7.59 -3.00
C TRP A 43 9.90 6.51 -3.36
N GLN A 44 10.64 6.70 -4.44
CA GLN A 44 11.71 5.79 -4.85
C GLN A 44 12.83 5.67 -3.81
N GLN A 45 13.17 6.77 -3.11
CA GLN A 45 14.12 6.72 -1.99
C GLN A 45 13.57 5.91 -0.82
N PHE A 46 12.27 6.07 -0.49
CA PHE A 46 11.60 5.27 0.54
C PHE A 46 11.63 3.78 0.19
N VAL A 47 11.26 3.40 -1.04
CA VAL A 47 11.30 2.00 -1.50
C VAL A 47 12.71 1.43 -1.44
N ARG A 48 13.73 2.18 -1.89
CA ARG A 48 15.14 1.74 -1.80
C ARG A 48 15.60 1.59 -0.36
N HIS A 49 15.24 2.52 0.52
CA HIS A 49 15.61 2.45 1.92
C HIS A 49 14.97 1.24 2.61
N SER A 50 13.69 1.00 2.38
CA SER A 50 13.00 -0.19 2.91
C SER A 50 13.62 -1.49 2.38
N ALA A 51 13.98 -1.54 1.09
CA ALA A 51 14.68 -2.68 0.49
C ALA A 51 16.01 -2.99 1.20
N GLN A 52 16.81 -1.95 1.46
CA GLN A 52 18.08 -2.09 2.20
C GLN A 52 17.86 -2.60 3.63
N LYS A 53 16.85 -2.08 4.33
CA LYS A 53 16.51 -2.52 5.70
C LYS A 53 16.03 -3.97 5.75
N MET A 54 15.30 -4.42 4.75
CA MET A 54 14.85 -5.81 4.62
C MET A 54 15.96 -6.76 4.17
N GLY A 55 17.03 -6.24 3.58
CA GLY A 55 18.09 -7.05 2.97
C GLY A 55 17.70 -7.64 1.61
N VAL A 56 16.89 -6.91 0.82
CA VAL A 56 16.46 -7.37 -0.51
C VAL A 56 17.66 -7.54 -1.43
N TYR A 57 17.76 -8.71 -2.06
CA TYR A 57 18.85 -9.08 -2.97
C TYR A 57 18.36 -9.23 -4.42
N ALA A 58 19.27 -9.17 -5.37
CA ALA A 58 18.94 -9.29 -6.79
C ALA A 58 18.32 -10.66 -7.11
N GLY A 59 17.21 -10.65 -7.88
CA GLY A 59 16.48 -11.86 -8.27
C GLY A 59 15.51 -12.39 -7.21
N ALA A 60 15.38 -11.70 -6.08
CA ALA A 60 14.37 -12.05 -5.07
C ALA A 60 12.94 -11.84 -5.58
N SER A 61 11.99 -12.41 -4.86
CA SER A 61 10.55 -12.22 -5.07
C SER A 61 9.93 -11.40 -3.95
N ILE A 62 9.02 -10.50 -4.30
CA ILE A 62 8.39 -9.57 -3.35
C ILE A 62 6.87 -9.62 -3.50
N PHE A 63 6.18 -9.77 -2.38
CA PHE A 63 4.72 -9.77 -2.31
C PHE A 63 4.23 -8.66 -1.39
N GLU A 64 3.19 -7.93 -1.79
CA GLU A 64 2.60 -6.88 -0.98
C GLU A 64 1.15 -7.21 -0.59
N VAL A 65 0.84 -7.03 0.68
CA VAL A 65 -0.52 -7.16 1.25
C VAL A 65 -1.11 -5.77 1.40
N GLY A 66 -2.23 -5.52 0.73
CA GLY A 66 -2.80 -4.19 0.53
C GLY A 66 -2.00 -3.40 -0.50
N CYS A 67 -1.81 -4.00 -1.69
CA CYS A 67 -0.90 -3.43 -2.69
C CYS A 67 -1.50 -2.26 -3.49
N GLY A 68 -2.80 -1.99 -3.37
CA GLY A 68 -3.46 -0.94 -4.14
C GLY A 68 -3.21 -1.04 -5.64
N ALA A 69 -2.84 0.07 -6.26
CA ALA A 69 -2.43 0.15 -7.67
C ALA A 69 -0.98 -0.32 -7.91
N GLY A 70 -0.24 -0.67 -6.84
CA GLY A 70 1.08 -1.28 -6.91
C GLY A 70 2.26 -0.31 -6.94
N ALA A 71 2.10 0.93 -6.46
CA ALA A 71 3.18 1.93 -6.48
C ALA A 71 4.46 1.46 -5.78
N TYR A 72 4.34 0.67 -4.68
CA TYR A 72 5.49 0.12 -3.97
C TYR A 72 6.20 -0.97 -4.78
N LEU A 73 5.44 -1.85 -5.43
CA LEU A 73 5.98 -2.98 -6.20
C LEU A 73 6.57 -2.55 -7.56
N TYR A 74 6.14 -1.41 -8.10
CA TYR A 74 6.53 -0.96 -9.43
C TYR A 74 8.04 -0.77 -9.58
N GLU A 75 8.73 -0.27 -8.54
CA GLU A 75 10.17 -0.09 -8.55
C GLU A 75 10.94 -1.43 -8.63
N TYR A 76 10.42 -2.48 -8.01
CA TYR A 76 10.99 -3.82 -8.11
C TYR A 76 10.67 -4.47 -9.46
N TYR A 77 9.43 -4.30 -9.95
CA TYR A 77 9.00 -4.81 -11.24
C TYR A 77 9.88 -4.30 -12.38
N LYS A 78 10.18 -2.99 -12.42
CA LYS A 78 11.07 -2.37 -13.41
C LYS A 78 12.49 -2.97 -13.41
N GLN A 79 12.91 -3.51 -12.29
CA GLN A 79 14.22 -4.15 -12.12
C GLN A 79 14.18 -5.66 -12.40
N GLY A 80 13.05 -6.21 -12.85
CA GLY A 80 12.89 -7.61 -13.22
C GLY A 80 12.65 -8.56 -12.03
N PHE A 81 12.27 -8.05 -10.87
CA PHE A 81 11.87 -8.89 -9.74
C PHE A 81 10.54 -9.58 -10.03
N ARG A 82 10.36 -10.79 -9.50
CA ARG A 82 9.04 -11.41 -9.42
C ARG A 82 8.23 -10.66 -8.36
N VAL A 83 7.12 -10.06 -8.75
CA VAL A 83 6.24 -9.32 -7.86
C VAL A 83 4.84 -9.93 -7.80
N GLY A 84 4.17 -9.77 -6.67
CA GLY A 84 2.78 -10.13 -6.50
C GLY A 84 2.12 -9.28 -5.44
N GLY A 85 0.80 -9.20 -5.47
CA GLY A 85 0.04 -8.40 -4.51
C GLY A 85 -1.36 -8.90 -4.28
N LEU A 86 -1.87 -8.60 -3.10
CA LEU A 86 -3.26 -8.83 -2.67
C LEU A 86 -3.86 -7.48 -2.28
N ASP A 87 -5.05 -7.17 -2.80
CA ASP A 87 -5.82 -6.01 -2.38
C ASP A 87 -7.33 -6.29 -2.39
N SER A 88 -8.07 -5.57 -1.57
CA SER A 88 -9.54 -5.66 -1.50
C SER A 88 -10.25 -4.84 -2.58
N SER A 89 -9.55 -3.90 -3.25
CA SER A 89 -10.07 -3.11 -4.36
C SER A 89 -9.77 -3.75 -5.70
N ALA A 90 -10.80 -4.23 -6.39
CA ALA A 90 -10.69 -4.74 -7.76
C ALA A 90 -10.28 -3.64 -8.73
N THR A 91 -10.71 -2.40 -8.50
CA THR A 91 -10.40 -1.22 -9.29
C THR A 91 -8.89 -0.92 -9.24
N LEU A 92 -8.29 -0.86 -8.06
CA LEU A 92 -6.86 -0.61 -7.91
C LEU A 92 -6.02 -1.75 -8.50
N LEU A 93 -6.40 -3.00 -8.26
CA LEU A 93 -5.72 -4.16 -8.84
C LEU A 93 -5.74 -4.19 -10.37
N LYS A 94 -6.78 -3.62 -10.99
CA LYS A 94 -6.80 -3.48 -12.44
C LYS A 94 -5.64 -2.60 -12.92
N HIS A 95 -5.39 -1.48 -12.25
CA HIS A 95 -4.25 -0.60 -12.57
C HIS A 95 -2.91 -1.30 -12.35
N ALA A 96 -2.77 -2.07 -11.27
CA ALA A 96 -1.57 -2.87 -11.02
C ALA A 96 -1.30 -3.88 -12.14
N ARG A 97 -2.34 -4.61 -12.60
CA ARG A 97 -2.25 -5.56 -13.72
C ARG A 97 -1.87 -4.89 -15.05
N ASP A 98 -2.49 -3.74 -15.33
CA ASP A 98 -2.23 -3.01 -16.57
C ASP A 98 -0.78 -2.49 -16.63
N ALA A 99 -0.26 -2.01 -15.49
CA ALA A 99 1.11 -1.48 -15.39
C ALA A 99 2.19 -2.57 -15.26
N MET A 100 1.85 -3.71 -14.65
CA MET A 100 2.78 -4.81 -14.35
C MET A 100 2.17 -6.16 -14.78
N PRO A 101 2.02 -6.43 -16.09
CA PRO A 101 1.26 -7.57 -16.60
C PRO A 101 1.84 -8.96 -16.25
N SER A 102 3.12 -9.06 -15.90
CA SER A 102 3.74 -10.31 -15.43
C SER A 102 3.69 -10.49 -13.91
N GLY A 103 3.09 -9.56 -13.15
CA GLY A 103 2.87 -9.68 -11.72
C GLY A 103 1.72 -10.63 -11.38
N GLU A 104 1.70 -11.14 -10.16
CA GLU A 104 0.66 -12.04 -9.65
C GLU A 104 -0.31 -11.27 -8.75
N TRP A 105 -1.57 -11.09 -9.16
CA TRP A 105 -2.52 -10.20 -8.52
C TRP A 105 -3.75 -10.95 -8.01
N PHE A 106 -4.03 -10.80 -6.72
CA PHE A 106 -5.11 -11.47 -6.02
C PHE A 106 -6.09 -10.45 -5.44
N HIS A 107 -7.38 -10.65 -5.71
CA HIS A 107 -8.44 -9.84 -5.13
C HIS A 107 -9.00 -10.53 -3.90
N GLY A 108 -8.98 -9.87 -2.74
CA GLY A 108 -9.47 -10.42 -1.49
C GLY A 108 -9.04 -9.64 -0.26
N GLU A 109 -9.49 -10.09 0.89
CA GLU A 109 -9.14 -9.52 2.18
C GLU A 109 -7.71 -9.90 2.60
N ALA A 110 -7.05 -9.03 3.37
CA ALA A 110 -5.71 -9.32 3.88
C ALA A 110 -5.65 -10.61 4.72
N CYS A 111 -6.73 -10.94 5.44
CA CYS A 111 -6.83 -12.20 6.20
C CYS A 111 -7.04 -13.45 5.33
N ASP A 112 -7.36 -13.30 4.04
CA ASP A 112 -7.50 -14.41 3.09
C ASP A 112 -6.18 -14.72 2.36
N LEU A 113 -5.08 -14.04 2.74
CA LEU A 113 -3.77 -14.22 2.14
C LEU A 113 -3.40 -15.70 2.03
N GLU A 114 -3.27 -16.18 0.80
CA GLU A 114 -2.84 -17.54 0.49
C GLU A 114 -1.34 -17.70 0.79
N THR A 115 -0.94 -18.81 1.42
CA THR A 115 0.43 -19.00 1.94
C THR A 115 1.22 -20.15 1.30
N LEU A 116 0.60 -20.92 0.36
CA LEU A 116 1.28 -22.02 -0.34
C LEU A 116 2.33 -21.50 -1.31
N THR A 117 1.99 -20.47 -2.09
CA THR A 117 2.94 -19.79 -2.98
C THR A 117 3.78 -18.83 -2.16
N ARG A 118 5.07 -19.17 -1.99
CA ARG A 118 6.01 -18.41 -1.16
C ARG A 118 6.73 -17.32 -1.96
N TYR A 119 7.10 -16.26 -1.24
CA TYR A 119 7.95 -15.16 -1.71
C TYR A 119 9.10 -14.93 -0.75
N ASP A 120 10.20 -14.36 -1.23
CA ASP A 120 11.33 -14.07 -0.36
C ASP A 120 10.98 -12.98 0.67
N PHE A 121 10.31 -11.95 0.20
CA PHE A 121 9.91 -10.81 1.03
C PHE A 121 8.40 -10.59 0.92
N VAL A 122 7.76 -10.39 2.08
CA VAL A 122 6.35 -10.04 2.14
C VAL A 122 6.20 -8.73 2.89
N VAL A 123 5.61 -7.72 2.24
CA VAL A 123 5.46 -6.40 2.81
C VAL A 123 3.99 -6.00 2.92
N SER A 124 3.71 -5.02 3.77
CA SER A 124 2.45 -4.26 3.79
C SER A 124 2.78 -2.82 4.12
N CYS A 125 2.41 -1.88 3.25
CA CYS A 125 2.75 -0.47 3.35
C CYS A 125 1.50 0.39 3.46
N GLY A 126 1.33 1.13 4.57
CA GLY A 126 0.21 2.05 4.76
C GLY A 126 -1.17 1.38 4.95
N VAL A 127 -1.24 0.11 5.40
CA VAL A 127 -2.47 -0.70 5.42
C VAL A 127 -2.93 -1.06 6.84
N PHE A 128 -2.02 -1.37 7.75
CA PHE A 128 -2.34 -1.95 9.05
C PHE A 128 -3.26 -1.09 9.92
N HIS A 129 -3.28 0.22 9.72
CA HIS A 129 -4.16 1.14 10.45
C HIS A 129 -5.63 1.11 9.97
N TYR A 130 -5.93 0.44 8.85
CA TYR A 130 -7.30 0.20 8.38
C TYR A 130 -7.91 -1.09 8.92
N PHE A 131 -7.13 -1.94 9.57
CA PHE A 131 -7.64 -3.22 10.05
C PHE A 131 -8.62 -3.04 11.21
N PRO A 132 -9.71 -3.84 11.24
CA PRO A 132 -10.81 -3.62 12.17
C PRO A 132 -10.46 -3.94 13.63
N SER A 133 -9.40 -4.71 13.87
CA SER A 133 -8.98 -5.10 15.22
C SER A 133 -7.53 -5.56 15.26
N LEU A 134 -6.96 -5.57 16.47
CA LEU A 134 -5.63 -6.12 16.70
C LEU A 134 -5.54 -7.61 16.37
N GLN A 135 -6.61 -8.39 16.64
CA GLN A 135 -6.67 -9.80 16.28
C GLN A 135 -6.59 -10.01 14.77
N TYR A 136 -7.29 -9.18 13.99
CA TYR A 136 -7.20 -9.21 12.54
C TYR A 136 -5.77 -8.91 12.07
N ALA A 137 -5.15 -7.87 12.60
CA ALA A 137 -3.77 -7.49 12.27
C ALA A 137 -2.77 -8.61 12.62
N GLN A 138 -2.94 -9.27 13.77
CA GLN A 138 -2.11 -10.41 14.18
C GLN A 138 -2.27 -11.60 13.24
N GLU A 139 -3.49 -11.91 12.79
CA GLU A 139 -3.72 -13.00 11.83
C GLU A 139 -3.07 -12.70 10.48
N VAL A 140 -3.23 -11.48 9.97
CA VAL A 140 -2.56 -11.05 8.74
C VAL A 140 -1.04 -11.17 8.87
N LEU A 141 -0.46 -10.71 9.97
CA LEU A 141 0.99 -10.80 10.22
C LEU A 141 1.49 -12.25 10.25
N LYS A 142 0.73 -13.17 10.87
CA LYS A 142 1.05 -14.61 10.85
C LYS A 142 1.05 -15.18 9.44
N ARG A 143 0.06 -14.81 8.62
CA ARG A 143 -0.02 -15.25 7.22
C ARG A 143 1.11 -14.67 6.39
N MET A 144 1.45 -13.38 6.58
CA MET A 144 2.62 -12.77 5.94
C MET A 144 3.90 -13.53 6.30
N ALA A 145 4.10 -13.86 7.59
CA ALA A 145 5.25 -14.64 8.05
C ALA A 145 5.27 -16.05 7.45
N SER A 146 4.10 -16.69 7.27
CA SER A 146 4.00 -18.00 6.64
C SER A 146 4.28 -17.94 5.14
N LYS A 147 3.93 -16.83 4.45
CA LYS A 147 4.18 -16.61 3.01
C LYS A 147 5.63 -16.23 2.72
N ALA A 148 6.31 -15.54 3.64
CA ALA A 148 7.69 -15.11 3.47
C ALA A 148 8.69 -16.26 3.69
N THR A 149 9.78 -16.29 2.89
CA THR A 149 10.91 -17.20 3.11
C THR A 149 12.10 -16.52 3.78
N THR A 150 12.20 -15.19 3.68
CA THR A 150 13.32 -14.42 4.20
C THR A 150 12.88 -13.41 5.26
N SER A 151 12.04 -12.43 4.91
CA SER A 151 11.58 -11.44 5.88
C SER A 151 10.19 -10.87 5.59
N VAL A 152 9.59 -10.31 6.64
CA VAL A 152 8.33 -9.57 6.61
C VAL A 152 8.59 -8.13 7.03
N ALA A 153 7.94 -7.18 6.36
CA ALA A 153 7.95 -5.77 6.76
C ALA A 153 6.54 -5.19 6.82
N VAL A 154 6.28 -4.43 7.88
CA VAL A 154 5.11 -3.56 7.98
C VAL A 154 5.64 -2.13 7.97
N LEU A 155 5.23 -1.37 6.97
CA LEU A 155 5.74 -0.04 6.67
C LEU A 155 4.62 0.99 6.78
N ASP A 156 5.00 2.25 7.00
CA ASP A 156 4.08 3.38 7.08
C ASP A 156 2.94 3.14 8.10
N VAL A 157 3.34 2.79 9.32
CA VAL A 157 2.42 2.67 10.44
C VAL A 157 2.38 4.01 11.16
N PRO A 158 1.18 4.63 11.33
CA PRO A 158 1.05 5.90 12.02
C PRO A 158 1.55 5.84 13.47
N ASP A 159 2.34 6.84 13.86
CA ASP A 159 2.78 6.99 15.23
C ASP A 159 1.62 7.52 16.10
N ARG A 160 1.24 6.76 17.11
CA ARG A 160 0.13 7.09 18.02
C ARG A 160 0.36 8.41 18.75
N GLU A 161 1.58 8.73 19.15
CA GLU A 161 1.90 9.97 19.87
C GLU A 161 1.78 11.20 18.96
N ARG A 162 2.04 11.04 17.65
CA ARG A 162 1.94 12.08 16.64
C ARG A 162 0.62 12.12 15.90
N TRP A 163 -0.31 11.22 16.24
CA TRP A 163 -1.58 11.10 15.52
C TRP A 163 -2.41 12.40 15.55
N GLY A 164 -2.50 13.05 16.72
CA GLY A 164 -3.23 14.32 16.87
C GLY A 164 -2.66 15.43 15.98
N ASP A 165 -1.34 15.58 15.97
CA ASP A 165 -0.64 16.59 15.16
C ASP A 165 -0.81 16.28 13.66
N ALA A 166 -0.71 15.03 13.28
CA ALA A 166 -0.92 14.59 11.90
C ALA A 166 -2.35 14.89 11.42
N MET A 167 -3.36 14.64 12.25
CA MET A 167 -4.76 14.93 11.92
C MET A 167 -5.00 16.44 11.81
N ALA A 168 -4.45 17.25 12.72
CA ALA A 168 -4.55 18.71 12.66
C ALA A 168 -3.90 19.27 11.39
N ALA A 169 -2.72 18.78 11.04
CA ALA A 169 -2.04 19.16 9.79
C ALA A 169 -2.87 18.77 8.54
N ARG A 170 -3.52 17.60 8.56
CA ARG A 170 -4.45 17.18 7.50
C ARG A 170 -5.60 18.15 7.34
N ARG A 171 -6.32 18.44 8.40
CA ARG A 171 -7.45 19.36 8.38
C ARG A 171 -7.05 20.73 7.85
N SER A 172 -5.93 21.26 8.33
CA SER A 172 -5.42 22.56 7.88
C SER A 172 -5.11 22.58 6.37
N LYS A 173 -4.63 21.49 5.81
CA LYS A 173 -4.18 21.42 4.41
C LYS A 173 -5.32 21.18 3.42
N VAL A 174 -6.28 20.30 3.74
CA VAL A 174 -7.39 19.94 2.84
C VAL A 174 -8.69 20.70 3.14
N GLY A 175 -8.81 21.35 4.29
CA GLY A 175 -10.04 21.98 4.78
C GLY A 175 -10.98 20.99 5.48
N GLU A 176 -11.83 21.51 6.38
CA GLU A 176 -12.71 20.69 7.25
C GLU A 176 -13.68 19.80 6.46
N GLU A 177 -14.34 20.36 5.43
CA GLU A 177 -15.34 19.64 4.66
C GLU A 177 -14.73 18.45 3.92
N GLU A 178 -13.61 18.64 3.25
CA GLU A 178 -12.88 17.61 2.54
C GLU A 178 -12.24 16.59 3.49
N TYR A 179 -11.74 17.06 4.64
CA TYR A 179 -11.25 16.20 5.69
C TYR A 179 -12.36 15.27 6.21
N ASP A 180 -13.53 15.84 6.54
CA ASP A 180 -14.67 15.05 7.02
C ASP A 180 -15.14 14.04 5.97
N ARG A 181 -15.16 14.43 4.71
CA ARG A 181 -15.52 13.52 3.60
C ARG A 181 -14.58 12.33 3.47
N ARG A 182 -13.26 12.53 3.65
CA ARG A 182 -12.23 11.50 3.42
C ARG A 182 -11.84 10.71 4.65
N TYR A 183 -11.89 11.34 5.83
CA TYR A 183 -11.21 10.81 7.03
C TYR A 183 -12.10 10.73 8.27
N LYS A 184 -13.37 11.09 8.20
CA LYS A 184 -14.30 11.02 9.34
C LYS A 184 -14.54 9.57 9.74
N GLY A 185 -13.98 9.18 10.88
CA GLY A 185 -14.10 7.82 11.44
C GLY A 185 -12.81 7.00 11.46
N LEU A 186 -11.68 7.64 11.14
CA LEU A 186 -10.33 7.12 11.42
C LEU A 186 -10.01 7.21 12.91
#